data_6fe8adc3a05bbce15481b8ad9bb3cecc
#
_entry.id   6fe8adc3a05bbce15481b8ad9bb3cecc
#
_cell.length_a   1.000
_cell.length_b   1.000
_cell.length_c   1.000
_cell.angle_alpha   90.00
_cell.angle_beta   90.00
_cell.angle_gamma   90.00
#
_symmetry.space_group_name_H-M   'P 1'
#
loop_
_entity.id
_entity.type
_entity.pdbx_description
1 polymer ?
#
loop_
_entity_poly.entity_id
_entity_poly.type
_entity_poly.pdbx_seq_one_letter_code
_entity_poly.pdbx_strand_id
1 'polypeptide(L)'
;MNKLELMKTANEVRKGVITATHSAKSGHPGGSLSAADIFTYLYFEEMNIDPKDPKKADRDRFVLSKGHTAPGYYAALANRGFFPVEDLTTLRHTGSYLQGHPDMKHIPGVDMSSGSLGQGISAAVGMAISAKLSGDDYRVYTLLGDGEIQEGQVWEASMLAAHRKLDNLVVIVDNNNLQIDGAITEVNSPYPIDKKFEAFNFHVINIDGHDFDAIDAAFKEAKTVKGQPTAIIAKTVKGKGVSFMENQASWHGTAPNDEQYKTAMEELEKAGEALCQM
;
A
#
# COMPACT_ATOMS: atom_id res chain seq x y z
N MET A 1 -5.23 17.55 -2.29
CA MET A 1 -6.01 17.70 -1.02
C MET A 1 -5.13 18.36 0.04
N ASN A 2 -5.71 19.04 1.04
CA ASN A 2 -4.90 19.49 2.18
C ASN A 2 -4.65 18.32 3.17
N LYS A 3 -3.71 18.50 4.12
CA LYS A 3 -3.32 17.47 5.11
C LYS A 3 -4.52 16.93 5.90
N LEU A 4 -5.42 17.81 6.36
CA LEU A 4 -6.59 17.43 7.16
C LEU A 4 -7.57 16.56 6.34
N GLU A 5 -7.78 16.90 5.07
CA GLU A 5 -8.62 16.09 4.16
C GLU A 5 -8.02 14.71 3.93
N LEU A 6 -6.69 14.62 3.76
CA LEU A 6 -6.00 13.33 3.63
C LEU A 6 -6.13 12.49 4.91
N MET A 7 -5.97 13.09 6.09
CA MET A 7 -6.16 12.40 7.38
C MET A 7 -7.59 11.86 7.54
N LYS A 8 -8.60 12.65 7.18
CA LYS A 8 -10.02 12.22 7.19
C LYS A 8 -10.24 11.05 6.21
N THR A 9 -9.72 11.16 5.00
CA THR A 9 -9.83 10.11 3.99
C THR A 9 -9.13 8.82 4.43
N ALA A 10 -7.93 8.91 5.02
CA ALA A 10 -7.23 7.75 5.56
C ALA A 10 -8.03 7.07 6.69
N ASN A 11 -8.74 7.84 7.50
CA ASN A 11 -9.63 7.29 8.52
C ASN A 11 -10.80 6.51 7.88
N GLU A 12 -11.42 7.03 6.80
CA GLU A 12 -12.46 6.28 6.06
C GLU A 12 -11.88 5.02 5.38
N VAL A 13 -10.66 5.05 4.85
CA VAL A 13 -9.97 3.86 4.36
C VAL A 13 -9.82 2.82 5.47
N ARG A 14 -9.42 3.22 6.69
CA ARG A 14 -9.33 2.30 7.86
C ARG A 14 -10.67 1.69 8.23
N LYS A 15 -11.76 2.48 8.24
CA LYS A 15 -13.12 1.95 8.45
C LYS A 15 -13.48 0.91 7.39
N GLY A 16 -13.15 1.18 6.12
CA GLY A 16 -13.32 0.23 5.02
C GLY A 16 -12.57 -1.08 5.21
N VAL A 17 -11.32 -1.04 5.72
CA VAL A 17 -10.53 -2.24 6.05
C VAL A 17 -11.24 -3.09 7.10
N ILE A 18 -11.68 -2.46 8.19
CA ILE A 18 -12.35 -3.14 9.30
C ILE A 18 -13.68 -3.73 8.83
N THR A 19 -14.48 -2.98 8.07
CA THR A 19 -15.75 -3.44 7.49
C THR A 19 -15.55 -4.65 6.56
N ALA A 20 -14.61 -4.54 5.63
CA ALA A 20 -14.37 -5.60 4.66
C ALA A 20 -13.89 -6.91 5.31
N THR A 21 -12.90 -6.82 6.22
CA THR A 21 -12.36 -8.01 6.89
C THR A 21 -13.34 -8.65 7.87
N HIS A 22 -14.15 -7.84 8.58
CA HIS A 22 -15.20 -8.33 9.45
C HIS A 22 -16.29 -9.07 8.66
N SER A 23 -16.80 -8.47 7.57
CA SER A 23 -17.84 -9.09 6.74
C SER A 23 -17.36 -10.40 6.12
N ALA A 24 -16.13 -10.43 5.64
CA ALA A 24 -15.50 -11.63 5.08
C ALA A 24 -15.18 -12.73 6.11
N LYS A 25 -15.16 -12.39 7.41
CA LYS A 25 -14.61 -13.24 8.49
C LYS A 25 -13.21 -13.77 8.16
N SER A 26 -12.49 -13.03 7.36
CA SER A 26 -11.18 -13.38 6.80
C SER A 26 -10.48 -12.15 6.23
N GLY A 27 -9.16 -12.16 6.18
CA GLY A 27 -8.37 -11.09 5.57
C GLY A 27 -7.23 -10.61 6.45
N HIS A 28 -6.54 -9.57 5.99
CA HIS A 28 -5.31 -9.09 6.60
C HIS A 28 -5.48 -7.62 7.05
N PRO A 29 -6.13 -7.37 8.21
CA PRO A 29 -6.36 -6.00 8.66
C PRO A 29 -5.07 -5.29 9.06
N GLY A 30 -4.15 -5.95 9.77
CA GLY A 30 -2.97 -5.30 10.36
C GLY A 30 -2.09 -4.58 9.32
N GLY A 31 -1.70 -5.28 8.25
CA GLY A 31 -0.89 -4.71 7.17
C GLY A 31 -1.67 -3.77 6.23
N SER A 32 -3.00 -3.87 6.19
CA SER A 32 -3.87 -2.95 5.48
C SER A 32 -3.99 -1.61 6.21
N LEU A 33 -4.11 -1.66 7.54
CA LEU A 33 -4.18 -0.47 8.40
C LEU A 33 -2.83 0.27 8.45
N SER A 34 -1.69 -0.43 8.47
CA SER A 34 -0.37 0.20 8.44
C SER A 34 -0.15 1.02 7.16
N ALA A 35 -0.66 0.56 6.03
CA ALA A 35 -0.48 1.18 4.73
C ALA A 35 -1.58 2.19 4.35
N ALA A 36 -2.58 2.42 5.20
CA ALA A 36 -3.75 3.24 4.86
C ALA A 36 -3.41 4.68 4.46
N ASP A 37 -2.44 5.32 5.13
CA ASP A 37 -2.01 6.69 4.80
C ASP A 37 -1.28 6.74 3.45
N ILE A 38 -0.45 5.72 3.17
CA ILE A 38 0.26 5.59 1.88
C ILE A 38 -0.73 5.35 0.74
N PHE A 39 -1.70 4.44 0.90
CA PHE A 39 -2.76 4.25 -0.10
C PHE A 39 -3.54 5.53 -0.34
N THR A 40 -3.89 6.24 0.74
CA THR A 40 -4.62 7.50 0.65
C THR A 40 -3.83 8.54 -0.12
N TYR A 41 -2.57 8.75 0.23
CA TYR A 41 -1.74 9.74 -0.47
C TYR A 41 -1.60 9.41 -1.96
N LEU A 42 -1.27 8.15 -2.29
CA LEU A 42 -1.13 7.70 -3.68
C LEU A 42 -2.38 7.98 -4.51
N TYR A 43 -3.55 7.56 -4.04
CA TYR A 43 -4.78 7.60 -4.83
C TYR A 43 -5.50 8.95 -4.82
N PHE A 44 -5.25 9.80 -3.83
CA PHE A 44 -5.95 11.08 -3.70
C PHE A 44 -5.10 12.31 -4.01
N GLU A 45 -3.77 12.17 -4.02
CA GLU A 45 -2.87 13.30 -4.25
C GLU A 45 -1.79 13.03 -5.33
N GLU A 46 -1.11 11.88 -5.26
CA GLU A 46 0.11 11.64 -6.04
C GLU A 46 -0.13 11.21 -7.48
N MET A 47 -0.99 10.20 -7.68
CA MET A 47 -1.12 9.49 -8.96
C MET A 47 -2.01 10.23 -9.95
N ASN A 48 -1.56 10.30 -11.20
CA ASN A 48 -2.41 10.69 -12.34
C ASN A 48 -3.35 9.53 -12.68
N ILE A 49 -4.54 9.54 -12.11
CA ILE A 49 -5.58 8.51 -12.30
C ILE A 49 -6.96 9.17 -12.43
N ASP A 50 -7.86 8.50 -13.16
CA ASP A 50 -9.27 8.87 -13.25
C ASP A 50 -10.17 7.65 -12.95
N PRO A 51 -10.95 7.66 -11.84
CA PRO A 51 -11.87 6.57 -11.53
C PRO A 51 -12.94 6.32 -12.60
N LYS A 52 -13.26 7.35 -13.40
CA LYS A 52 -14.23 7.23 -14.49
C LYS A 52 -13.63 6.62 -15.74
N ASP A 53 -12.31 6.66 -15.89
CA ASP A 53 -11.55 6.00 -16.95
C ASP A 53 -10.36 5.21 -16.36
N PRO A 54 -10.65 4.07 -15.68
CA PRO A 54 -9.62 3.28 -15.00
C PRO A 54 -8.62 2.62 -15.96
N LYS A 55 -8.85 2.72 -17.28
CA LYS A 55 -7.96 2.19 -18.33
C LYS A 55 -7.26 3.27 -19.15
N LYS A 56 -7.36 4.54 -18.74
CA LYS A 56 -6.67 5.64 -19.38
C LYS A 56 -5.19 5.30 -19.61
N ALA A 57 -4.71 5.50 -20.85
CA ALA A 57 -3.41 4.99 -21.27
C ALA A 57 -2.23 5.67 -20.55
N ASP A 58 -2.34 6.99 -20.34
CA ASP A 58 -1.31 7.85 -19.71
C ASP A 58 -1.37 7.92 -18.18
N ARG A 59 -2.27 7.11 -17.56
CA ARG A 59 -2.35 7.07 -16.08
C ARG A 59 -1.10 6.45 -15.48
N ASP A 60 -0.80 6.83 -14.25
CA ASP A 60 0.20 6.13 -13.43
C ASP A 60 -0.24 4.69 -13.11
N ARG A 61 0.71 3.86 -12.71
CA ARG A 61 0.47 2.45 -12.37
C ARG A 61 0.83 2.19 -10.92
N PHE A 62 0.00 1.37 -10.26
CA PHE A 62 0.28 0.91 -8.91
C PHE A 62 0.23 -0.61 -8.81
N VAL A 63 1.29 -1.20 -8.25
CA VAL A 63 1.38 -2.63 -7.98
C VAL A 63 1.44 -2.87 -6.47
N LEU A 64 0.40 -3.47 -5.91
CA LEU A 64 0.42 -3.92 -4.53
C LEU A 64 1.20 -5.24 -4.44
N SER A 65 2.53 -5.18 -4.20
CA SER A 65 3.39 -6.37 -4.15
C SER A 65 3.02 -7.26 -2.96
N LYS A 66 2.80 -6.69 -1.76
CA LYS A 66 2.22 -7.39 -0.61
C LYS A 66 0.70 -7.59 -0.77
N GLY A 67 0.30 -8.38 -1.76
CA GLY A 67 -1.09 -8.51 -2.22
C GLY A 67 -2.10 -8.91 -1.16
N HIS A 68 -1.67 -9.52 -0.06
CA HIS A 68 -2.52 -9.88 1.08
C HIS A 68 -3.17 -8.65 1.75
N THR A 69 -2.60 -7.45 1.61
CA THR A 69 -3.20 -6.21 2.13
C THR A 69 -4.23 -5.58 1.17
N ALA A 70 -4.82 -6.41 0.31
CA ALA A 70 -5.93 -6.06 -0.57
C ALA A 70 -7.09 -5.30 0.14
N PRO A 71 -7.50 -5.60 1.39
CA PRO A 71 -8.56 -4.83 2.04
C PRO A 71 -8.26 -3.33 2.13
N GLY A 72 -7.02 -2.93 2.43
CA GLY A 72 -6.61 -1.52 2.44
C GLY A 72 -6.61 -0.89 1.06
N TYR A 73 -6.12 -1.62 0.08
CA TYR A 73 -6.12 -1.20 -1.31
C TYR A 73 -7.55 -1.00 -1.85
N TYR A 74 -8.43 -1.96 -1.61
CA TYR A 74 -9.83 -1.87 -2.05
C TYR A 74 -10.58 -0.74 -1.34
N ALA A 75 -10.32 -0.52 -0.06
CA ALA A 75 -10.91 0.60 0.67
C ALA A 75 -10.47 1.94 0.06
N ALA A 76 -9.20 2.09 -0.32
CA ALA A 76 -8.73 3.30 -1.01
C ALA A 76 -9.36 3.46 -2.40
N LEU A 77 -9.45 2.38 -3.20
CA LEU A 77 -10.10 2.40 -4.52
C LEU A 77 -11.58 2.77 -4.43
N ALA A 78 -12.33 2.17 -3.48
CA ALA A 78 -13.74 2.45 -3.27
C ALA A 78 -13.97 3.91 -2.86
N ASN A 79 -13.23 4.41 -1.86
CA ASN A 79 -13.32 5.81 -1.43
C ASN A 79 -12.88 6.79 -2.52
N ARG A 80 -12.00 6.37 -3.45
CA ARG A 80 -11.60 7.17 -4.61
C ARG A 80 -12.68 7.18 -5.71
N GLY A 81 -13.64 6.25 -5.67
CA GLY A 81 -14.77 6.18 -6.59
C GLY A 81 -14.59 5.22 -7.77
N PHE A 82 -13.69 4.24 -7.68
CA PHE A 82 -13.55 3.19 -8.70
C PHE A 82 -14.72 2.20 -8.68
N PHE A 83 -15.32 1.98 -7.51
CA PHE A 83 -16.52 1.17 -7.28
C PHE A 83 -17.21 1.60 -5.97
N PRO A 84 -18.46 1.19 -5.72
CA PRO A 84 -19.20 1.57 -4.52
C PRO A 84 -18.53 1.11 -3.23
N VAL A 85 -18.53 1.97 -2.19
CA VAL A 85 -17.93 1.65 -0.87
C VAL A 85 -18.67 0.47 -0.23
N GLU A 86 -19.94 0.32 -0.48
CA GLU A 86 -20.80 -0.77 0.02
C GLU A 86 -20.30 -2.15 -0.43
N ASP A 87 -19.67 -2.24 -1.59
CA ASP A 87 -19.14 -3.48 -2.13
C ASP A 87 -18.01 -4.07 -1.27
N LEU A 88 -17.37 -3.26 -0.42
CA LEU A 88 -16.36 -3.74 0.53
C LEU A 88 -16.90 -4.85 1.45
N THR A 89 -18.22 -4.85 1.72
CA THR A 89 -18.88 -5.91 2.50
C THR A 89 -18.93 -7.25 1.79
N THR A 90 -18.62 -7.29 0.49
CA THR A 90 -18.61 -8.52 -0.32
C THR A 90 -17.23 -9.16 -0.45
N LEU A 91 -16.21 -8.61 0.21
CA LEU A 91 -14.84 -9.14 0.16
C LEU A 91 -14.81 -10.66 0.37
N ARG A 92 -14.19 -11.42 -0.54
CA ARG A 92 -14.03 -12.88 -0.49
C ARG A 92 -15.35 -13.69 -0.48
N HIS A 93 -16.49 -13.05 -0.64
CA HIS A 93 -17.76 -13.80 -0.78
C HIS A 93 -17.82 -14.47 -2.15
N THR A 94 -18.50 -15.64 -2.19
CA THR A 94 -18.70 -16.34 -3.47
C THR A 94 -19.44 -15.44 -4.46
N GLY A 95 -18.88 -15.30 -5.66
CA GLY A 95 -19.43 -14.47 -6.71
C GLY A 95 -19.02 -12.98 -6.64
N SER A 96 -18.36 -12.53 -5.57
CA SER A 96 -17.82 -11.19 -5.51
C SER A 96 -16.60 -11.03 -6.42
N TYR A 97 -16.46 -9.85 -7.02
CA TYR A 97 -15.24 -9.49 -7.74
C TYR A 97 -14.08 -9.07 -6.81
N LEU A 98 -14.38 -8.70 -5.54
CA LEU A 98 -13.39 -8.35 -4.53
C LEU A 98 -12.74 -9.61 -3.95
N GLN A 99 -11.71 -10.08 -4.64
CA GLN A 99 -10.97 -11.28 -4.28
C GLN A 99 -10.04 -11.03 -3.08
N GLY A 100 -9.56 -12.10 -2.44
CA GLY A 100 -8.66 -12.02 -1.29
C GLY A 100 -7.29 -11.40 -1.59
N HIS A 101 -6.91 -11.36 -2.87
CA HIS A 101 -5.73 -10.70 -3.42
C HIS A 101 -6.15 -9.90 -4.67
N PRO A 102 -5.40 -8.84 -5.06
CA PRO A 102 -5.75 -8.03 -6.23
C PRO A 102 -5.91 -8.85 -7.49
N ASP A 103 -6.99 -8.59 -8.23
CA ASP A 103 -7.24 -9.17 -9.55
C ASP A 103 -7.46 -8.07 -10.59
N MET A 104 -6.49 -7.91 -11.50
CA MET A 104 -6.51 -6.88 -12.53
C MET A 104 -7.59 -7.09 -13.61
N LYS A 105 -8.15 -8.30 -13.70
CA LYS A 105 -9.17 -8.62 -14.72
C LYS A 105 -10.56 -8.16 -14.30
N HIS A 106 -10.86 -8.17 -13.02
CA HIS A 106 -12.23 -7.98 -12.52
C HIS A 106 -12.40 -6.75 -11.64
N ILE A 107 -11.30 -6.23 -11.03
CA ILE A 107 -11.39 -5.11 -10.08
C ILE A 107 -10.98 -3.80 -10.76
N PRO A 108 -11.90 -2.82 -10.90
CA PRO A 108 -11.56 -1.52 -11.48
C PRO A 108 -10.43 -0.83 -10.68
N GLY A 109 -9.45 -0.28 -11.39
CA GLY A 109 -8.32 0.43 -10.78
C GLY A 109 -7.16 -0.46 -10.31
N VAL A 110 -7.28 -1.79 -10.42
CA VAL A 110 -6.18 -2.72 -10.14
C VAL A 110 -5.33 -2.94 -11.39
N ASP A 111 -4.04 -2.62 -11.32
CA ASP A 111 -3.10 -2.71 -12.44
C ASP A 111 -2.45 -4.07 -12.61
N MET A 112 -2.31 -4.82 -11.51
CA MET A 112 -1.63 -6.12 -11.51
C MET A 112 -2.26 -7.06 -10.49
N SER A 113 -2.55 -8.29 -10.93
CA SER A 113 -2.88 -9.39 -10.01
C SER A 113 -1.63 -9.77 -9.22
N SER A 114 -1.73 -9.81 -7.90
CA SER A 114 -0.61 -10.10 -7.00
C SER A 114 -1.05 -11.04 -5.88
N GLY A 115 -0.10 -11.47 -5.01
CA GLY A 115 -0.39 -12.37 -3.89
C GLY A 115 0.81 -13.23 -3.53
N SER A 116 1.61 -13.65 -4.52
CA SER A 116 2.91 -14.28 -4.29
C SER A 116 3.92 -13.20 -3.93
N LEU A 117 4.42 -13.20 -2.68
CA LEU A 117 5.32 -12.18 -2.19
C LEU A 117 6.60 -12.10 -3.03
N GLY A 118 7.12 -10.90 -3.20
CA GLY A 118 8.31 -10.63 -4.00
C GLY A 118 8.07 -10.53 -5.52
N GLN A 119 6.92 -11.00 -6.04
CA GLN A 119 6.67 -11.01 -7.50
C GLN A 119 6.16 -9.67 -8.03
N GLY A 120 5.44 -8.91 -7.22
CA GLY A 120 4.83 -7.65 -7.67
C GLY A 120 5.84 -6.60 -8.12
N ILE A 121 6.97 -6.48 -7.43
CA ILE A 121 8.04 -5.55 -7.82
C ILE A 121 8.58 -5.85 -9.23
N SER A 122 8.69 -7.13 -9.62
CA SER A 122 9.15 -7.50 -10.97
C SER A 122 8.18 -7.05 -12.04
N ALA A 123 6.86 -7.16 -11.78
CA ALA A 123 5.84 -6.62 -12.66
C ALA A 123 5.92 -5.09 -12.77
N ALA A 124 6.13 -4.39 -11.64
CA ALA A 124 6.32 -2.95 -11.61
C ALA A 124 7.56 -2.51 -12.42
N VAL A 125 8.67 -3.23 -12.30
CA VAL A 125 9.87 -3.00 -13.13
C VAL A 125 9.55 -3.16 -14.60
N GLY A 126 8.81 -4.20 -14.99
CA GLY A 126 8.37 -4.40 -16.37
C GLY A 126 7.52 -3.24 -16.89
N MET A 127 6.56 -2.75 -16.09
CA MET A 127 5.74 -1.58 -16.43
C MET A 127 6.59 -0.30 -16.58
N ALA A 128 7.55 -0.08 -15.69
CA ALA A 128 8.45 1.08 -15.77
C ALA A 128 9.37 1.03 -17.01
N ILE A 129 9.84 -0.16 -17.38
CA ILE A 129 10.59 -0.36 -18.63
C ILE A 129 9.68 -0.08 -19.84
N SER A 130 8.43 -0.56 -19.81
CA SER A 130 7.47 -0.32 -20.89
C SER A 130 7.26 1.16 -21.13
N ALA A 131 7.03 1.97 -20.07
CA ALA A 131 6.90 3.42 -20.21
C ALA A 131 8.12 4.05 -20.90
N LYS A 132 9.32 3.67 -20.47
CA LYS A 132 10.57 4.19 -21.07
C LYS A 132 10.73 3.81 -22.54
N LEU A 133 10.35 2.59 -22.91
CA LEU A 133 10.45 2.11 -24.31
C LEU A 133 9.42 2.78 -25.23
N SER A 134 8.22 3.04 -24.71
CA SER A 134 7.14 3.71 -25.46
C SER A 134 7.31 5.23 -25.51
N GLY A 135 8.19 5.79 -24.67
CA GLY A 135 8.31 7.25 -24.50
C GLY A 135 7.16 7.87 -23.73
N ASP A 136 6.49 7.08 -22.89
CA ASP A 136 5.41 7.52 -22.01
C ASP A 136 5.96 8.14 -20.72
N ASP A 137 5.25 9.14 -20.16
CA ASP A 137 5.67 9.88 -18.97
C ASP A 137 5.09 9.31 -17.67
N TYR A 138 4.28 8.24 -17.72
CA TYR A 138 3.67 7.69 -16.51
C TYR A 138 4.71 7.09 -15.55
N ARG A 139 4.41 7.21 -14.28
CA ARG A 139 5.19 6.65 -13.19
C ARG A 139 4.59 5.33 -12.71
N VAL A 140 5.44 4.52 -12.09
CA VAL A 140 5.05 3.24 -11.50
C VAL A 140 5.41 3.23 -10.04
N TYR A 141 4.42 2.91 -9.21
CA TYR A 141 4.56 2.78 -7.76
C TYR A 141 4.33 1.34 -7.36
N THR A 142 5.10 0.84 -6.40
CA THR A 142 4.88 -0.50 -5.84
C THR A 142 5.05 -0.48 -4.33
N LEU A 143 4.15 -1.17 -3.62
CA LEU A 143 4.18 -1.25 -2.16
C LEU A 143 4.54 -2.67 -1.73
N LEU A 144 5.65 -2.78 -1.01
CA LEU A 144 6.18 -4.01 -0.44
C LEU A 144 6.01 -4.01 1.09
N GLY A 145 6.00 -5.19 1.68
CA GLY A 145 6.17 -5.36 3.13
C GLY A 145 7.65 -5.57 3.50
N ASP A 146 7.99 -5.21 4.73
CA ASP A 146 9.34 -5.44 5.27
C ASP A 146 9.68 -6.94 5.42
N GLY A 147 8.69 -7.80 5.70
CA GLY A 147 8.85 -9.25 5.62
C GLY A 147 8.96 -9.76 4.18
N GLU A 148 8.26 -9.12 3.24
CA GLU A 148 8.30 -9.49 1.82
C GLU A 148 9.68 -9.28 1.21
N ILE A 149 10.44 -8.27 1.61
CA ILE A 149 11.78 -8.02 1.06
C ILE A 149 12.83 -9.08 1.46
N GLN A 150 12.46 -10.08 2.25
CA GLN A 150 13.29 -11.28 2.47
C GLN A 150 13.33 -12.19 1.23
N GLU A 151 12.36 -12.05 0.31
CA GLU A 151 12.34 -12.78 -0.95
C GLU A 151 13.48 -12.34 -1.89
N GLY A 152 14.23 -13.31 -2.44
CA GLY A 152 15.35 -13.04 -3.36
C GLY A 152 14.91 -12.26 -4.61
N GLN A 153 13.69 -12.52 -5.10
CA GLN A 153 13.10 -11.87 -6.26
C GLN A 153 13.07 -10.34 -6.15
N VAL A 154 12.88 -9.80 -4.92
CA VAL A 154 12.90 -8.34 -4.69
C VAL A 154 14.26 -7.75 -5.10
N TRP A 155 15.35 -8.42 -4.76
CA TRP A 155 16.72 -7.97 -5.03
C TRP A 155 17.11 -8.18 -6.50
N GLU A 156 16.63 -9.25 -7.14
CA GLU A 156 16.79 -9.45 -8.58
C GLU A 156 16.10 -8.33 -9.38
N ALA A 157 14.87 -7.99 -9.01
CA ALA A 157 14.13 -6.89 -9.62
C ALA A 157 14.80 -5.53 -9.36
N SER A 158 15.29 -5.31 -8.15
CA SER A 158 16.00 -4.07 -7.78
C SER A 158 17.27 -3.88 -8.59
N MET A 159 18.06 -4.95 -8.80
CA MET A 159 19.26 -4.91 -9.63
C MET A 159 18.93 -4.51 -11.08
N LEU A 160 17.87 -5.07 -11.66
CA LEU A 160 17.44 -4.72 -13.00
C LEU A 160 16.92 -3.27 -13.08
N ALA A 161 16.15 -2.83 -12.09
CA ALA A 161 15.62 -1.47 -12.03
C ALA A 161 16.75 -0.41 -12.05
N ALA A 162 17.76 -0.61 -11.22
CA ALA A 162 18.94 0.26 -11.16
C ALA A 162 19.77 0.22 -12.45
N HIS A 163 20.01 -0.99 -13.01
CA HIS A 163 20.73 -1.15 -14.28
C HIS A 163 20.02 -0.41 -15.42
N ARG A 164 18.70 -0.46 -15.46
CA ARG A 164 17.86 0.24 -16.47
C ARG A 164 17.62 1.72 -16.14
N LYS A 165 18.14 2.23 -15.01
CA LYS A 165 17.99 3.61 -14.57
C LYS A 165 16.52 4.07 -14.54
N LEU A 166 15.65 3.26 -13.94
CA LEU A 166 14.21 3.49 -13.93
C LEU A 166 13.81 4.60 -12.96
N ASP A 167 14.07 5.85 -13.30
CA ASP A 167 13.72 7.01 -12.50
C ASP A 167 12.21 7.33 -12.49
N ASN A 168 11.42 6.54 -13.21
CA ASN A 168 9.96 6.51 -13.15
C ASN A 168 9.40 5.41 -12.24
N LEU A 169 10.25 4.67 -11.53
CA LEU A 169 9.85 3.65 -10.55
C LEU A 169 10.09 4.14 -9.12
N VAL A 170 9.03 4.05 -8.29
CA VAL A 170 9.10 4.28 -6.85
C VAL A 170 8.69 2.99 -6.11
N VAL A 171 9.63 2.44 -5.37
CA VAL A 171 9.41 1.29 -4.46
C VAL A 171 9.15 1.83 -3.07
N ILE A 172 8.04 1.45 -2.45
CA ILE A 172 7.69 1.84 -1.09
C ILE A 172 7.75 0.59 -0.22
N VAL A 173 8.43 0.66 0.91
CA VAL A 173 8.48 -0.42 1.89
C VAL A 173 7.67 -0.01 3.12
N ASP A 174 6.56 -0.71 3.37
CA ASP A 174 5.81 -0.62 4.63
C ASP A 174 6.59 -1.33 5.73
N ASN A 175 7.42 -0.54 6.43
CA ASN A 175 8.31 -1.04 7.48
C ASN A 175 7.62 -0.96 8.85
N ASN A 176 6.76 -1.92 9.13
CA ASN A 176 6.01 -2.01 10.39
C ASN A 176 6.65 -2.95 11.42
N ASN A 177 7.81 -3.54 11.13
CA ASN A 177 8.61 -4.43 11.97
C ASN A 177 7.96 -5.78 12.37
N LEU A 178 6.83 -6.14 11.76
CA LEU A 178 6.11 -7.36 12.09
C LEU A 178 5.76 -8.17 10.85
N GLN A 179 6.06 -9.45 10.88
CA GLN A 179 5.54 -10.44 9.94
C GLN A 179 4.60 -11.43 10.66
N ILE A 180 4.14 -12.47 9.96
CA ILE A 180 3.14 -13.40 10.48
C ILE A 180 3.54 -14.06 11.81
N ASP A 181 4.82 -14.44 11.95
CA ASP A 181 5.33 -15.23 13.07
C ASP A 181 5.92 -14.38 14.21
N GLY A 182 5.97 -13.06 14.07
CA GLY A 182 6.51 -12.18 15.13
C GLY A 182 7.29 -10.97 14.63
N ALA A 183 8.18 -10.48 15.47
CA ALA A 183 9.06 -9.38 15.13
C ALA A 183 10.01 -9.78 13.99
N ILE A 184 10.11 -8.93 12.98
CA ILE A 184 10.90 -9.21 11.78
C ILE A 184 12.39 -9.46 12.11
N THR A 185 12.90 -8.84 13.18
CA THR A 185 14.27 -9.00 13.66
C THR A 185 14.53 -10.36 14.31
N GLU A 186 13.48 -11.01 14.82
CA GLU A 186 13.57 -12.32 15.46
C GLU A 186 13.35 -13.46 14.48
N VAL A 187 12.52 -13.23 13.45
CA VAL A 187 12.22 -14.26 12.44
C VAL A 187 13.34 -14.35 11.39
N ASN A 188 13.57 -13.28 10.64
CA ASN A 188 14.66 -13.17 9.66
C ASN A 188 14.90 -11.69 9.33
N SER A 189 15.85 -11.06 10.00
CA SER A 189 16.06 -9.62 9.91
C SER A 189 16.44 -9.13 8.50
N PRO A 190 15.63 -8.27 7.86
CA PRO A 190 16.00 -7.65 6.59
C PRO A 190 16.90 -6.42 6.75
N TYR A 191 17.18 -5.99 7.99
CA TYR A 191 17.95 -4.78 8.27
C TYR A 191 19.44 -4.92 7.91
N PRO A 192 20.14 -3.82 7.59
CA PRO A 192 19.59 -2.47 7.36
C PRO A 192 18.92 -2.36 5.97
N ILE A 193 17.62 -2.01 5.93
CA ILE A 193 16.83 -1.99 4.69
C ILE A 193 17.30 -0.88 3.76
N ASP A 194 17.46 0.32 4.29
CA ASP A 194 17.94 1.51 3.58
C ASP A 194 19.29 1.27 2.89
N LYS A 195 20.26 0.73 3.62
CA LYS A 195 21.61 0.45 3.10
C LYS A 195 21.61 -0.61 2.00
N LYS A 196 20.70 -1.57 2.07
CA LYS A 196 20.54 -2.58 1.02
C LYS A 196 20.06 -1.92 -0.28
N PHE A 197 18.99 -1.10 -0.24
CA PHE A 197 18.53 -0.39 -1.44
C PHE A 197 19.58 0.61 -1.96
N GLU A 198 20.31 1.32 -1.08
CA GLU A 198 21.45 2.15 -1.48
C GLU A 198 22.52 1.35 -2.24
N ALA A 199 22.87 0.15 -1.72
CA ALA A 199 23.85 -0.74 -2.38
C ALA A 199 23.38 -1.25 -3.75
N PHE A 200 22.05 -1.31 -3.97
CA PHE A 200 21.45 -1.58 -5.27
C PHE A 200 21.28 -0.32 -6.14
N ASN A 201 21.91 0.80 -5.77
CA ASN A 201 21.86 2.09 -6.49
C ASN A 201 20.47 2.72 -6.60
N PHE A 202 19.63 2.57 -5.57
CA PHE A 202 18.41 3.34 -5.42
C PHE A 202 18.70 4.66 -4.70
N HIS A 203 17.97 5.70 -5.07
CA HIS A 203 17.81 6.86 -4.21
C HIS A 203 16.89 6.47 -3.04
N VAL A 204 17.38 6.62 -1.80
CA VAL A 204 16.65 6.12 -0.61
C VAL A 204 16.16 7.28 0.24
N ILE A 205 14.87 7.24 0.60
CA ILE A 205 14.21 8.23 1.47
C ILE A 205 13.59 7.49 2.65
N ASN A 206 13.95 7.86 3.87
CA ASN A 206 13.35 7.33 5.09
C ASN A 206 12.31 8.30 5.63
N ILE A 207 11.08 7.83 5.92
CA ILE A 207 10.00 8.66 6.42
C ILE A 207 9.23 8.03 7.58
N ASP A 208 8.50 8.84 8.35
CA ASP A 208 7.34 8.39 9.09
C ASP A 208 6.17 8.18 8.10
N GLY A 209 5.72 6.94 7.93
CA GLY A 209 4.66 6.56 6.99
C GLY A 209 3.25 6.96 7.44
N HIS A 210 3.12 7.65 8.59
CA HIS A 210 1.88 8.21 9.11
C HIS A 210 1.85 9.74 9.13
N ASP A 211 2.96 10.39 8.75
CA ASP A 211 3.01 11.85 8.61
C ASP A 211 2.83 12.25 7.14
N PHE A 212 1.69 12.84 6.82
CA PHE A 212 1.38 13.28 5.45
C PHE A 212 2.33 14.35 4.92
N ASP A 213 2.95 15.18 5.79
CA ASP A 213 3.95 16.15 5.33
C ASP A 213 5.24 15.44 4.90
N ALA A 214 5.66 14.40 5.66
CA ALA A 214 6.81 13.58 5.31
C ALA A 214 6.56 12.73 4.04
N ILE A 215 5.34 12.19 3.90
CA ILE A 215 4.92 11.44 2.70
C ILE A 215 4.96 12.37 1.48
N ASP A 216 4.34 13.55 1.55
CA ASP A 216 4.31 14.55 0.47
C ASP A 216 5.73 14.96 0.04
N ALA A 217 6.59 15.27 1.01
CA ALA A 217 7.98 15.65 0.75
C ALA A 217 8.74 14.53 0.02
N ALA A 218 8.57 13.25 0.45
CA ALA A 218 9.24 12.11 -0.16
C ALA A 218 8.81 11.87 -1.61
N PHE A 219 7.51 11.96 -1.91
CA PHE A 219 7.04 11.79 -3.29
C PHE A 219 7.44 12.96 -4.19
N LYS A 220 7.45 14.19 -3.68
CA LYS A 220 8.00 15.37 -4.39
C LYS A 220 9.48 15.20 -4.70
N GLU A 221 10.27 14.74 -3.71
CA GLU A 221 11.70 14.44 -3.89
C GLU A 221 11.90 13.36 -4.94
N ALA A 222 11.16 12.24 -4.88
CA ALA A 222 11.23 11.14 -5.83
C ALA A 222 10.98 11.58 -7.29
N LYS A 223 10.15 12.60 -7.52
CA LYS A 223 9.92 13.18 -8.87
C LYS A 223 11.14 13.92 -9.42
N THR A 224 12.02 14.41 -8.56
CA THR A 224 13.24 15.13 -8.96
C THR A 224 14.40 14.22 -9.30
N VAL A 225 14.39 12.99 -8.80
CA VAL A 225 15.43 11.97 -9.02
C VAL A 225 15.50 11.58 -10.49
N LYS A 226 16.72 11.56 -11.05
CA LYS A 226 16.97 11.17 -12.43
C LYS A 226 18.04 10.09 -12.53
N GLY A 227 17.83 9.16 -13.46
CA GLY A 227 18.79 8.11 -13.79
C GLY A 227 18.92 6.99 -12.75
N GLN A 228 18.06 6.94 -11.74
CA GLN A 228 17.99 5.85 -10.76
C GLN A 228 16.58 5.72 -10.17
N PRO A 229 16.15 4.51 -9.77
CA PRO A 229 14.88 4.32 -9.09
C PRO A 229 14.92 4.87 -7.65
N THR A 230 13.75 5.13 -7.07
CA THR A 230 13.62 5.61 -5.68
C THR A 230 13.06 4.51 -4.79
N ALA A 231 13.61 4.36 -3.57
CA ALA A 231 13.03 3.53 -2.51
C ALA A 231 12.63 4.43 -1.33
N ILE A 232 11.35 4.41 -0.97
CA ILE A 232 10.81 5.09 0.21
C ILE A 232 10.63 4.04 1.32
N ILE A 233 11.42 4.14 2.39
CA ILE A 233 11.29 3.27 3.56
C ILE A 233 10.38 3.97 4.55
N ALA A 234 9.13 3.55 4.57
CA ALA A 234 8.09 4.15 5.40
C ALA A 234 7.98 3.40 6.73
N LYS A 235 8.44 4.01 7.81
CA LYS A 235 8.22 3.47 9.15
C LYS A 235 6.74 3.61 9.51
N THR A 236 6.10 2.49 9.82
CA THR A 236 4.67 2.42 10.09
C THR A 236 4.37 1.61 11.35
N VAL A 237 3.10 1.58 11.70
CA VAL A 237 2.56 0.78 12.83
C VAL A 237 1.57 -0.22 12.26
N LYS A 238 1.85 -1.52 12.41
CA LYS A 238 0.89 -2.57 12.04
C LYS A 238 -0.40 -2.40 12.86
N GLY A 239 -1.54 -2.40 12.21
CA GLY A 239 -2.83 -2.20 12.89
C GLY A 239 -3.18 -0.75 13.24
N LYS A 240 -2.52 0.23 12.61
CA LYS A 240 -2.64 1.67 12.89
C LYS A 240 -4.08 2.17 12.96
N GLY A 241 -4.41 2.83 14.07
CA GLY A 241 -5.71 3.46 14.32
C GLY A 241 -6.72 2.58 15.06
N VAL A 242 -6.36 1.33 15.37
CA VAL A 242 -7.17 0.43 16.19
C VAL A 242 -6.33 -0.08 17.36
N SER A 243 -6.64 0.39 18.57
CA SER A 243 -5.76 0.28 19.75
C SER A 243 -5.31 -1.16 20.06
N PHE A 244 -6.21 -2.11 19.98
CA PHE A 244 -5.92 -3.52 20.26
C PHE A 244 -5.24 -4.27 19.09
N MET A 245 -5.11 -3.63 17.91
CA MET A 245 -4.40 -4.17 16.74
C MET A 245 -3.00 -3.60 16.61
N GLU A 246 -2.74 -2.41 17.14
CA GLU A 246 -1.45 -1.73 16.97
C GLU A 246 -0.30 -2.57 17.54
N ASN A 247 0.74 -2.76 16.71
CA ASN A 247 1.95 -3.53 17.05
C ASN A 247 1.69 -4.99 17.47
N GLN A 248 0.60 -5.62 17.02
CA GLN A 248 0.27 -6.99 17.32
C GLN A 248 0.39 -7.89 16.07
N ALA A 249 1.33 -8.84 16.08
CA ALA A 249 1.54 -9.78 14.97
C ALA A 249 0.31 -10.66 14.71
N SER A 250 -0.46 -11.00 15.75
CA SER A 250 -1.69 -11.80 15.65
C SER A 250 -2.73 -11.24 14.68
N TRP A 251 -2.73 -9.92 14.45
CA TRP A 251 -3.61 -9.27 13.49
C TRP A 251 -3.08 -9.27 12.05
N HIS A 252 -2.05 -10.06 11.78
CA HIS A 252 -1.57 -10.22 10.40
C HIS A 252 -2.66 -10.78 9.47
N GLY A 253 -3.30 -11.87 9.86
CA GLY A 253 -4.31 -12.57 9.04
C GLY A 253 -5.60 -12.93 9.78
N THR A 254 -5.90 -12.27 10.88
CA THR A 254 -7.09 -12.51 11.72
C THR A 254 -8.12 -11.41 11.47
N ALA A 255 -9.36 -11.80 11.14
CA ALA A 255 -10.48 -10.86 11.03
C ALA A 255 -11.06 -10.55 12.41
N PRO A 256 -11.56 -9.31 12.67
CA PRO A 256 -12.22 -8.98 13.91
C PRO A 256 -13.57 -9.72 14.03
N ASN A 257 -13.91 -10.16 15.26
CA ASN A 257 -15.24 -10.62 15.58
C ASN A 257 -16.21 -9.43 15.80
N ASP A 258 -17.49 -9.69 16.10
CA ASP A 258 -18.52 -8.65 16.19
C ASP A 258 -18.22 -7.61 17.28
N GLU A 259 -17.69 -8.01 18.44
CA GLU A 259 -17.31 -7.10 19.54
C GLU A 259 -16.09 -6.27 19.16
N GLN A 260 -15.08 -6.90 18.58
CA GLN A 260 -13.87 -6.26 18.10
C GLN A 260 -14.16 -5.28 16.96
N TYR A 261 -15.06 -5.66 16.04
CA TYR A 261 -15.55 -4.79 14.98
C TYR A 261 -16.17 -3.52 15.56
N LYS A 262 -17.12 -3.69 16.51
CA LYS A 262 -17.78 -2.56 17.16
C LYS A 262 -16.77 -1.62 17.83
N THR A 263 -15.84 -2.18 18.61
CA THR A 263 -14.80 -1.40 19.31
C THR A 263 -13.92 -0.64 18.31
N ALA A 264 -13.45 -1.31 17.25
CA ALA A 264 -12.63 -0.68 16.23
C ALA A 264 -13.35 0.46 15.50
N MET A 265 -14.63 0.26 15.17
CA MET A 265 -15.43 1.31 14.52
C MET A 265 -15.66 2.51 15.45
N GLU A 266 -15.96 2.28 16.74
CA GLU A 266 -16.10 3.34 17.74
C GLU A 266 -14.80 4.17 17.90
N GLU A 267 -13.63 3.51 17.88
CA GLU A 267 -12.33 4.21 17.92
C GLU A 267 -12.10 5.07 16.68
N LEU A 268 -12.38 4.52 15.50
CA LEU A 268 -12.21 5.23 14.22
C LEU A 268 -13.24 6.36 14.05
N GLU A 269 -14.46 6.21 14.56
CA GLU A 269 -15.48 7.28 14.58
C GLU A 269 -15.03 8.44 15.46
N LYS A 270 -14.57 8.16 16.68
CA LYS A 270 -14.03 9.19 17.60
C LYS A 270 -12.82 9.91 17.00
N ALA A 271 -11.92 9.15 16.32
CA ALA A 271 -10.79 9.75 15.62
C ALA A 271 -11.26 10.68 14.49
N GLY A 272 -12.27 10.26 13.70
CA GLY A 272 -12.88 11.09 12.67
C GLY A 272 -13.55 12.36 13.20
N GLU A 273 -14.28 12.27 14.32
CA GLU A 273 -14.86 13.43 15.01
C GLU A 273 -13.80 14.43 15.47
N ALA A 274 -12.70 13.92 16.05
CA ALA A 274 -11.58 14.78 16.47
C ALA A 274 -10.96 15.52 15.27
N LEU A 275 -10.80 14.86 14.12
CA LEU A 275 -10.33 15.48 12.89
C LEU A 275 -11.32 16.52 12.32
N CYS A 276 -12.62 16.44 12.64
CA CYS A 276 -13.59 17.43 12.22
C CYS A 276 -13.56 18.71 13.08
N GLN A 277 -12.93 18.64 14.25
CA GLN A 277 -12.80 19.78 15.17
C GLN A 277 -11.48 20.57 14.97
N MET A 278 -10.55 20.04 14.16
CA MET A 278 -9.30 20.69 13.77
C MET A 278 -9.50 21.63 12.59
#